data_611a762664917e88cff057cea66c39f9
#
_entry.id   611a762664917e88cff057cea66c39f9
#
_cell.length_a   1.000
_cell.length_b   1.000
_cell.length_c   1.000
_cell.angle_alpha   90.00
_cell.angle_beta   90.00
_cell.angle_gamma   90.00
#
_symmetry.space_group_name_H-M   'P 1'
#
loop_
_entity.id
_entity.type
_entity.pdbx_description
1 polymer ?
#
loop_
_entity_poly.entity_id
_entity_poly.type
_entity_poly.pdbx_seq_one_letter_code
_entity_poly.pdbx_strand_id
1 'polypeptide(L)'
;MNEVLYQKDYYGWLQINAQLIREKKFSEIDAENIAEELESMGKTEKRELSNRLTLLLMHLLKWQYQTVKRSTSWRNTIAVQRIDIQELLEDSPSLKNEISDRIVIAYEKAKLAAEIETGIEKQNFPAKCPFSIGQILDETFLPENQN
;
A
#
# COMPACT_ATOMS: atom_id res chain seq x y z
N MET A 1 23.36 25.85 9.63
CA MET A 1 22.96 26.46 8.34
C MET A 1 22.14 25.49 7.49
N ASN A 2 22.64 24.26 7.27
CA ASN A 2 21.97 23.26 6.46
C ASN A 2 20.62 22.83 7.06
N GLU A 3 20.54 22.61 8.36
CA GLU A 3 19.31 22.24 9.06
C GLU A 3 18.26 23.34 9.00
N VAL A 4 18.68 24.59 9.08
CA VAL A 4 17.80 25.75 8.96
C VAL A 4 17.24 25.84 7.55
N LEU A 5 18.06 25.51 6.55
CA LEU A 5 17.66 25.50 5.15
C LEU A 5 16.57 24.46 4.90
N TYR A 6 16.66 23.30 5.54
CA TYR A 6 15.66 22.22 5.43
C TYR A 6 14.25 22.74 5.72
N GLN A 7 14.11 23.62 6.73
CA GLN A 7 12.80 24.16 7.11
C GLN A 7 12.38 25.37 6.29
N LYS A 8 13.34 26.19 5.82
CA LYS A 8 13.04 27.43 5.13
C LYS A 8 12.96 27.31 3.62
N ASP A 9 13.76 26.45 3.04
CA ASP A 9 13.84 26.25 1.59
C ASP A 9 14.13 24.78 1.28
N TYR A 10 13.10 23.98 1.34
CA TYR A 10 13.23 22.54 1.17
C TYR A 10 13.85 22.16 -0.17
N TYR A 11 13.42 22.79 -1.26
CA TYR A 11 13.97 22.50 -2.59
C TYR A 11 15.46 22.84 -2.68
N GLY A 12 15.86 24.01 -2.17
CA GLY A 12 17.26 24.39 -2.09
C GLY A 12 18.08 23.43 -1.25
N TRP A 13 17.52 23.00 -0.11
CA TRP A 13 18.14 22.00 0.75
C TRP A 13 18.39 20.69 0.02
N LEU A 14 17.40 20.22 -0.74
CA LEU A 14 17.55 18.99 -1.54
C LEU A 14 18.68 19.11 -2.54
N GLN A 15 18.75 20.21 -3.28
CA GLN A 15 19.78 20.44 -4.30
C GLN A 15 21.18 20.52 -3.68
N ILE A 16 21.30 21.26 -2.59
CA ILE A 16 22.60 21.44 -1.92
C ILE A 16 23.10 20.11 -1.37
N ASN A 17 22.26 19.35 -0.68
CA ASN A 17 22.68 18.08 -0.10
C ASN A 17 22.97 17.02 -1.17
N ALA A 18 22.21 17.00 -2.26
CA ALA A 18 22.50 16.11 -3.38
C ALA A 18 23.90 16.43 -3.97
N GLN A 19 24.22 17.70 -4.12
CA GLN A 19 25.53 18.13 -4.64
C GLN A 19 26.66 17.76 -3.69
N LEU A 20 26.47 18.01 -2.38
CA LEU A 20 27.47 17.64 -1.37
C LEU A 20 27.76 16.14 -1.36
N ILE A 21 26.72 15.32 -1.51
CA ILE A 21 26.88 13.87 -1.58
C ILE A 21 27.65 13.47 -2.84
N ARG A 22 27.33 14.05 -4.01
CA ARG A 22 28.04 13.75 -5.27
C ARG A 22 29.51 14.14 -5.19
N GLU A 23 29.81 15.24 -4.51
CA GLU A 23 31.18 15.71 -4.28
C GLU A 23 31.87 14.95 -3.15
N LYS A 24 31.18 14.02 -2.51
CA LYS A 24 31.68 13.21 -1.38
C LYS A 24 32.08 14.05 -0.16
N LYS A 25 31.45 15.20 0.01
CA LYS A 25 31.66 16.09 1.15
C LYS A 25 30.77 15.68 2.32
N PHE A 26 30.98 14.47 2.82
CA PHE A 26 30.09 13.84 3.80
C PHE A 26 30.05 14.53 5.16
N SER A 27 31.09 15.28 5.50
CA SER A 27 31.09 16.04 6.75
C SER A 27 30.17 17.27 6.71
N GLU A 28 29.76 17.69 5.52
CA GLU A 28 28.95 18.89 5.32
C GLU A 28 27.47 18.60 5.08
N ILE A 29 27.10 17.35 4.85
CA ILE A 29 25.70 17.00 4.59
C ILE A 29 24.87 17.05 5.87
N ASP A 30 23.56 17.29 5.70
CA ASP A 30 22.58 17.24 6.78
C ASP A 30 22.11 15.80 6.97
N ALA A 31 22.95 14.97 7.57
CA ALA A 31 22.73 13.52 7.66
C ALA A 31 21.42 13.16 8.36
N GLU A 32 21.07 13.89 9.43
CA GLU A 32 19.87 13.59 10.22
C GLU A 32 18.59 13.81 9.39
N ASN A 33 18.48 14.95 8.73
CA ASN A 33 17.30 15.24 7.91
C ASN A 33 17.29 14.42 6.62
N ILE A 34 18.45 14.07 6.05
CA ILE A 34 18.51 13.15 4.91
C ILE A 34 17.97 11.79 5.32
N ALA A 35 18.37 11.27 6.49
CA ALA A 35 17.87 9.99 7.01
C ALA A 35 16.35 10.03 7.19
N GLU A 36 15.81 11.12 7.75
CA GLU A 36 14.36 11.29 7.89
C GLU A 36 13.63 11.29 6.56
N GLU A 37 14.20 11.95 5.55
CA GLU A 37 13.62 11.97 4.22
C GLU A 37 13.60 10.57 3.60
N LEU A 38 14.69 9.82 3.73
CA LEU A 38 14.76 8.44 3.23
C LEU A 38 13.74 7.53 3.93
N GLU A 39 13.61 7.65 5.24
CA GLU A 39 12.61 6.88 6.01
C GLU A 39 11.19 7.25 5.60
N SER A 40 10.93 8.54 5.36
CA SER A 40 9.63 9.03 4.90
C SER A 40 9.26 8.44 3.52
N MET A 41 10.24 8.36 2.61
CA MET A 41 10.04 7.73 1.31
C MET A 41 9.70 6.24 1.46
N GLY A 42 10.36 5.56 2.39
CA GLY A 42 10.06 4.16 2.70
C GLY A 42 8.65 3.96 3.25
N LYS A 43 8.20 4.86 4.12
CA LYS A 43 6.82 4.84 4.64
C LYS A 43 5.79 5.03 3.53
N THR A 44 6.10 5.86 2.54
CA THR A 44 5.25 6.07 1.37
C THR A 44 5.10 4.78 0.56
N GLU A 45 6.19 4.03 0.37
CA GLU A 45 6.15 2.73 -0.31
C GLU A 45 5.27 1.72 0.43
N LYS A 46 5.39 1.63 1.75
CA LYS A 46 4.54 0.77 2.58
C LYS A 46 3.07 1.17 2.48
N ARG A 47 2.80 2.47 2.49
CA ARG A 47 1.43 3.00 2.39
C ARG A 47 0.82 2.68 1.03
N GLU A 48 1.60 2.78 -0.04
CA GLU A 48 1.17 2.40 -1.38
C GLU A 48 0.74 0.94 -1.42
N LEU A 49 1.55 0.04 -0.87
CA LEU A 49 1.21 -1.37 -0.77
C LEU A 49 -0.09 -1.57 0.02
N SER A 50 -0.23 -0.93 1.16
CA SER A 50 -1.43 -1.02 2.00
C SER A 50 -2.68 -0.51 1.27
N ASN A 51 -2.57 0.58 0.53
CA ASN A 51 -3.70 1.16 -0.20
C ASN A 51 -4.16 0.23 -1.33
N ARG A 52 -3.23 -0.37 -2.05
CA ARG A 52 -3.53 -1.34 -3.10
C ARG A 52 -4.20 -2.58 -2.53
N LEU A 53 -3.65 -3.11 -1.43
CA LEU A 53 -4.23 -4.26 -0.74
C LEU A 53 -5.64 -3.95 -0.21
N THR A 54 -5.86 -2.76 0.34
CA THR A 54 -7.18 -2.35 0.83
C THR A 54 -8.23 -2.41 -0.27
N LEU A 55 -7.92 -1.84 -1.43
CA LEU A 55 -8.84 -1.81 -2.56
C LEU A 55 -9.10 -3.22 -3.11
N LEU A 56 -8.06 -4.04 -3.21
CA LEU A 56 -8.18 -5.42 -3.64
C LEU A 56 -9.05 -6.23 -2.67
N LEU A 57 -8.76 -6.17 -1.39
CA LEU A 57 -9.51 -6.91 -0.36
C LEU A 57 -10.97 -6.47 -0.28
N MET A 58 -11.22 -5.17 -0.40
CA MET A 58 -12.59 -4.66 -0.45
C MET A 58 -13.37 -5.29 -1.61
N HIS A 59 -12.77 -5.34 -2.79
CA HIS A 59 -13.43 -5.93 -3.97
C HIS A 59 -13.58 -7.44 -3.86
N LEU A 60 -12.65 -8.13 -3.22
CA LEU A 60 -12.79 -9.57 -2.96
C LEU A 60 -13.96 -9.83 -1.99
N LEU A 61 -14.12 -9.00 -0.96
CA LEU A 61 -15.27 -9.11 -0.06
C LEU A 61 -16.58 -8.80 -0.78
N LYS A 62 -16.63 -7.76 -1.58
CA LYS A 62 -17.80 -7.44 -2.39
C LYS A 62 -18.16 -8.59 -3.32
N TRP A 63 -17.16 -9.15 -3.97
CA TRP A 63 -17.36 -10.30 -4.88
C TRP A 63 -17.98 -11.49 -4.15
N GLN A 64 -17.48 -11.79 -2.96
CA GLN A 64 -17.91 -12.93 -2.16
C GLN A 64 -19.33 -12.75 -1.60
N TYR A 65 -19.67 -11.54 -1.14
CA TYR A 65 -20.91 -11.28 -0.40
C TYR A 65 -22.01 -10.64 -1.23
N GLN A 66 -21.71 -10.13 -2.42
CA GLN A 66 -22.69 -9.46 -3.28
C GLN A 66 -22.74 -10.13 -4.65
N THR A 67 -23.13 -11.40 -4.67
CA THR A 67 -23.06 -12.24 -5.88
C THR A 67 -23.88 -11.68 -7.03
N VAL A 68 -25.04 -11.09 -6.74
CA VAL A 68 -25.92 -10.52 -7.78
C VAL A 68 -25.39 -9.20 -8.36
N LYS A 69 -24.43 -8.58 -7.68
CA LYS A 69 -23.85 -7.30 -8.12
C LYS A 69 -22.48 -7.45 -8.77
N ARG A 70 -22.01 -8.68 -8.91
CA ARG A 70 -20.73 -8.95 -9.60
C ARG A 70 -20.75 -8.35 -10.98
N SER A 71 -19.66 -7.72 -11.35
CA SER A 71 -19.56 -7.01 -12.64
C SER A 71 -18.18 -7.16 -13.24
N THR A 72 -18.08 -6.87 -14.53
CA THR A 72 -16.80 -6.77 -15.22
C THR A 72 -15.93 -5.68 -14.59
N SER A 73 -16.54 -4.59 -14.13
CA SER A 73 -15.82 -3.50 -13.45
C SER A 73 -15.13 -3.98 -12.19
N TRP A 74 -15.81 -4.78 -11.35
CA TRP A 74 -15.20 -5.35 -10.15
C TRP A 74 -14.06 -6.30 -10.51
N ARG A 75 -14.29 -7.16 -11.50
CA ARG A 75 -13.27 -8.10 -11.96
C ARG A 75 -12.04 -7.37 -12.46
N ASN A 76 -12.23 -6.32 -13.23
CA ASN A 76 -11.13 -5.52 -13.77
C ASN A 76 -10.36 -4.79 -12.66
N THR A 77 -11.05 -4.25 -11.66
CA THR A 77 -10.41 -3.62 -10.52
C THR A 77 -9.53 -4.61 -9.76
N ILE A 78 -10.05 -5.83 -9.51
CA ILE A 78 -9.29 -6.89 -8.87
C ILE A 78 -8.03 -7.21 -9.68
N ALA A 79 -8.16 -7.36 -11.01
CA ALA A 79 -7.04 -7.66 -11.89
C ALA A 79 -5.99 -6.55 -11.88
N VAL A 80 -6.42 -5.30 -12.00
CA VAL A 80 -5.51 -4.14 -12.03
C VAL A 80 -4.75 -4.01 -10.72
N GLN A 81 -5.43 -4.17 -9.57
CA GLN A 81 -4.75 -4.07 -8.28
C GLN A 81 -3.72 -5.18 -8.10
N ARG A 82 -4.00 -6.38 -8.57
CA ARG A 82 -3.02 -7.48 -8.53
C ARG A 82 -1.79 -7.19 -9.37
N ILE A 83 -1.98 -6.63 -10.57
CA ILE A 83 -0.86 -6.22 -11.43
C ILE A 83 -0.04 -5.13 -10.74
N ASP A 84 -0.70 -4.11 -10.20
CA ASP A 84 -0.02 -2.99 -9.54
C ASP A 84 0.77 -3.43 -8.31
N ILE A 85 0.20 -4.34 -7.51
CA ILE A 85 0.89 -4.90 -6.34
C ILE A 85 2.11 -5.70 -6.79
N GLN A 86 1.98 -6.51 -7.84
CA GLN A 86 3.09 -7.30 -8.35
C GLN A 86 4.23 -6.41 -8.84
N GLU A 87 3.91 -5.35 -9.59
CA GLU A 87 4.91 -4.38 -10.05
C GLU A 87 5.62 -3.73 -8.88
N LEU A 88 4.88 -3.31 -7.86
CA LEU A 88 5.45 -2.70 -6.66
C LEU A 88 6.41 -3.66 -5.94
N LEU A 89 6.05 -4.94 -5.84
CA LEU A 89 6.89 -5.96 -5.21
C LEU A 89 8.12 -6.33 -6.07
N GLU A 90 7.99 -6.24 -7.39
CA GLU A 90 9.13 -6.44 -8.30
C GLU A 90 10.11 -5.28 -8.21
N ASP A 91 9.60 -4.04 -8.15
CA ASP A 91 10.43 -2.84 -8.02
C ASP A 91 11.13 -2.77 -6.67
N SER A 92 10.47 -3.23 -5.62
CA SER A 92 10.98 -3.18 -4.24
C SER A 92 10.75 -4.53 -3.55
N PRO A 93 11.57 -5.55 -3.87
CA PRO A 93 11.34 -6.92 -3.36
C PRO A 93 11.30 -7.05 -1.83
N SER A 94 11.99 -6.17 -1.10
CA SER A 94 11.98 -6.22 0.36
C SER A 94 10.61 -5.86 0.97
N LEU A 95 9.70 -5.27 0.18
CA LEU A 95 8.32 -5.06 0.61
C LEU A 95 7.57 -6.38 0.84
N LYS A 96 8.04 -7.49 0.27
CA LYS A 96 7.47 -8.83 0.53
C LYS A 96 7.52 -9.18 2.01
N ASN A 97 8.52 -8.68 2.73
CA ASN A 97 8.65 -8.89 4.18
C ASN A 97 7.57 -8.16 4.97
N GLU A 98 6.94 -7.16 4.37
CA GLU A 98 5.92 -6.33 5.01
C GLU A 98 4.49 -6.81 4.71
N ILE A 99 4.33 -7.73 3.77
CA ILE A 99 3.02 -8.09 3.21
C ILE A 99 2.04 -8.58 4.29
N SER A 100 2.47 -9.47 5.17
CA SER A 100 1.60 -10.03 6.21
C SER A 100 1.04 -8.95 7.12
N ASP A 101 1.89 -8.04 7.56
CA ASP A 101 1.48 -6.93 8.42
C ASP A 101 0.57 -5.94 7.67
N ARG A 102 0.90 -5.69 6.39
CA ARG A 102 0.09 -4.78 5.58
C ARG A 102 -1.30 -5.34 5.31
N ILE A 103 -1.43 -6.65 5.13
CA ILE A 103 -2.72 -7.31 4.94
C ILE A 103 -3.61 -7.14 6.17
N VAL A 104 -3.06 -7.29 7.38
CA VAL A 104 -3.84 -7.09 8.62
C VAL A 104 -4.42 -5.69 8.66
N ILE A 105 -3.60 -4.68 8.40
CA ILE A 105 -4.04 -3.27 8.41
C ILE A 105 -5.03 -3.01 7.27
N ALA A 106 -4.72 -3.49 6.08
CA ALA A 106 -5.54 -3.29 4.88
C ALA A 106 -6.91 -3.95 5.03
N TYR A 107 -6.97 -5.12 5.65
CA TYR A 107 -8.23 -5.84 5.82
C TYR A 107 -9.20 -5.09 6.73
N GLU A 108 -8.71 -4.49 7.81
CA GLU A 108 -9.56 -3.66 8.69
C GLU A 108 -10.17 -2.48 7.93
N LYS A 109 -9.37 -1.82 7.10
CA LYS A 109 -9.85 -0.74 6.25
C LYS A 109 -10.81 -1.25 5.16
N ALA A 110 -10.51 -2.43 4.59
CA ALA A 110 -11.33 -3.03 3.55
C ALA A 110 -12.72 -3.39 4.06
N LYS A 111 -12.84 -3.92 5.27
CA LYS A 111 -14.13 -4.22 5.89
C LYS A 111 -14.98 -2.96 6.03
N LEU A 112 -14.37 -1.89 6.51
CA LEU A 112 -15.06 -0.61 6.67
C LEU A 112 -15.50 -0.03 5.33
N ALA A 113 -14.63 -0.06 4.33
CA ALA A 113 -14.94 0.41 2.98
C ALA A 113 -16.04 -0.44 2.34
N ALA A 114 -16.00 -1.76 2.52
CA ALA A 114 -17.03 -2.66 2.02
C ALA A 114 -18.38 -2.39 2.70
N GLU A 115 -18.40 -2.11 4.00
CA GLU A 115 -19.60 -1.71 4.72
C GLU A 115 -20.24 -0.47 4.09
N ILE A 116 -19.43 0.55 3.82
CA ILE A 116 -19.90 1.80 3.24
C ILE A 116 -20.54 1.55 1.85
N GLU A 117 -19.92 0.71 1.04
CA GLU A 117 -20.40 0.48 -0.32
C GLU A 117 -21.54 -0.53 -0.44
N THR A 118 -21.59 -1.53 0.46
CA THR A 118 -22.58 -2.61 0.35
C THR A 118 -23.73 -2.51 1.32
N GLY A 119 -23.57 -1.75 2.40
CA GLY A 119 -24.54 -1.73 3.49
C GLY A 119 -24.47 -2.93 4.43
N ILE A 120 -23.58 -3.89 4.16
CA ILE A 120 -23.35 -5.02 5.06
C ILE A 120 -22.49 -4.53 6.21
N GLU A 121 -22.94 -4.72 7.44
CA GLU A 121 -22.19 -4.28 8.63
C GLU A 121 -20.85 -5.02 8.72
N LYS A 122 -19.79 -4.30 9.08
CA LYS A 122 -18.43 -4.87 9.05
C LYS A 122 -18.26 -6.10 9.94
N GLN A 123 -19.02 -6.21 11.02
CA GLN A 123 -18.98 -7.39 11.88
C GLN A 123 -19.56 -8.66 11.23
N ASN A 124 -20.25 -8.52 10.11
CA ASN A 124 -20.77 -9.65 9.33
C ASN A 124 -19.73 -10.20 8.35
N PHE A 125 -18.60 -9.51 8.18
CA PHE A 125 -17.45 -10.06 7.49
C PHE A 125 -16.58 -10.82 8.49
N PRO A 126 -15.74 -11.78 8.04
CA PRO A 126 -14.84 -12.48 8.95
C PRO A 126 -13.98 -11.50 9.74
N ALA A 127 -13.73 -11.80 11.01
CA ALA A 127 -12.93 -10.94 11.88
C ALA A 127 -11.50 -10.78 11.36
N LYS A 128 -10.92 -11.88 10.84
CA LYS A 128 -9.61 -11.91 10.22
C LYS A 128 -9.76 -12.14 8.72
N CYS A 129 -8.79 -11.66 7.94
CA CYS A 129 -8.80 -11.85 6.50
C CYS A 129 -8.98 -13.34 6.14
N PRO A 130 -10.04 -13.68 5.40
CA PRO A 130 -10.32 -15.08 5.06
C PRO A 130 -9.47 -15.58 3.89
N PHE A 131 -8.70 -14.71 3.26
CA PHE A 131 -7.91 -15.04 2.09
C PHE A 131 -6.45 -15.20 2.47
N SER A 132 -5.79 -16.24 1.97
CA SER A 132 -4.35 -16.40 2.15
C SER A 132 -3.59 -15.42 1.26
N ILE A 133 -2.31 -15.19 1.57
CA ILE A 133 -1.44 -14.34 0.74
C ILE A 133 -1.43 -14.89 -0.70
N GLY A 134 -1.32 -16.20 -0.86
CA GLY A 134 -1.33 -16.84 -2.17
C GLY A 134 -2.61 -16.55 -2.94
N GLN A 135 -3.77 -16.63 -2.28
CA GLN A 135 -5.06 -16.33 -2.89
C GLN A 135 -5.19 -14.85 -3.28
N ILE A 136 -4.77 -13.96 -2.39
CA ILE A 136 -4.83 -12.52 -2.64
C ILE A 136 -4.05 -12.15 -3.91
N LEU A 137 -2.88 -12.74 -4.09
CA LEU A 137 -1.96 -12.41 -5.19
C LEU A 137 -2.15 -13.26 -6.44
N ASP A 138 -2.95 -14.33 -6.37
CA ASP A 138 -3.21 -15.22 -7.51
C ASP A 138 -4.15 -14.54 -8.50
N GLU A 139 -3.67 -14.33 -9.72
CA GLU A 139 -4.42 -13.67 -10.79
C GLU A 139 -5.74 -14.34 -11.12
N THR A 140 -5.88 -15.63 -10.85
CA THR A 140 -7.07 -16.42 -11.22
C THR A 140 -8.05 -16.59 -10.06
N PHE A 141 -7.65 -16.25 -8.84
CA PHE A 141 -8.49 -16.50 -7.67
C PHE A 141 -9.62 -15.49 -7.56
N LEU A 142 -10.84 -16.00 -7.43
CA LEU A 142 -12.02 -15.23 -7.03
C LEU A 142 -12.72 -16.03 -5.93
N PRO A 143 -13.14 -15.39 -4.83
CA PRO A 143 -13.75 -16.13 -3.72
C PRO A 143 -15.12 -16.69 -4.10
N GLU A 144 -15.44 -17.82 -3.49
CA GLU A 144 -16.75 -18.45 -3.65
C GLU A 144 -17.83 -17.66 -2.91
N ASN A 145 -19.09 -17.93 -3.25
CA ASN A 145 -20.24 -17.26 -2.66
C ASN A 145 -20.30 -17.47 -1.15
N GLN A 146 -20.60 -16.37 -0.43
CA GLN A 146 -21.02 -16.41 0.97
C GLN A 146 -22.41 -15.78 1.06
N ASN A 147 -23.36 -16.57 1.50
CA ASN A 147 -24.74 -16.13 1.71
C ASN A 147 -25.04 -16.05 3.20
#